data_a1a1ad20e152bef069672596efed4745
#
_entry.id   a1a1ad20e152bef069672596efed4745
#
_cell.length_a   1.000
_cell.length_b   1.000
_cell.length_c   1.000
_cell.angle_alpha   90.00
_cell.angle_beta   90.00
_cell.angle_gamma   90.00
#
_symmetry.space_group_name_H-M   'P 1'
#
loop_
_entity.id
_entity.type
_entity.pdbx_description
1 polymer ?
#
loop_
_entity_poly.entity_id
_entity_poly.type
_entity_poly.pdbx_seq_one_letter_code
_entity_poly.pdbx_strand_id
1 'polypeptide(L)'
;MSDKWTWETAHLSPGAGVVVVKKIDGVWHTFAMWARDGYDIPKGHLEDGDTYLETAIRECEEECGINDLNFQWGTGSIKLDNLHVFVASTEQEGQIVPNPHTGIYEHERCEWLTFEKMKYHAYKYLVPAIWWAEPTKSE
;
A
#
# COMPACT_ATOMS: atom_id res chain seq x y z
N MET A 1 -8.13 -14.19 -14.50
CA MET A 1 -8.77 -13.26 -13.56
C MET A 1 -7.70 -12.59 -12.72
N SER A 2 -7.77 -11.29 -12.53
CA SER A 2 -6.79 -10.55 -11.76
C SER A 2 -6.99 -10.79 -10.26
N ASP A 3 -5.90 -10.93 -9.52
CA ASP A 3 -5.93 -11.02 -8.06
C ASP A 3 -5.93 -9.65 -7.41
N LYS A 4 -5.84 -8.60 -8.24
CA LYS A 4 -5.75 -7.23 -7.74
C LYS A 4 -7.07 -6.79 -7.11
N TRP A 5 -6.99 -6.29 -5.88
CA TRP A 5 -8.12 -5.65 -5.24
C TRP A 5 -8.41 -4.33 -5.95
N THR A 6 -9.67 -4.08 -6.31
CA THR A 6 -10.07 -2.82 -6.94
C THR A 6 -11.26 -2.24 -6.20
N TRP A 7 -11.45 -0.93 -6.34
CA TRP A 7 -12.59 -0.26 -5.72
C TRP A 7 -13.92 -0.81 -6.23
N GLU A 8 -13.96 -1.18 -7.51
CA GLU A 8 -15.16 -1.74 -8.12
C GLU A 8 -15.57 -3.09 -7.53
N THR A 9 -14.61 -3.85 -6.98
CA THR A 9 -14.89 -5.16 -6.39
C THR A 9 -14.87 -5.14 -4.87
N ALA A 10 -14.72 -3.97 -4.26
CA ALA A 10 -14.56 -3.83 -2.81
C ALA A 10 -15.70 -4.45 -2.00
N HIS A 11 -16.92 -4.42 -2.54
CA HIS A 11 -18.08 -4.99 -1.88
C HIS A 11 -18.19 -6.51 -2.03
N LEU A 12 -17.41 -7.09 -2.94
CA LEU A 12 -17.47 -8.53 -3.23
C LEU A 12 -16.50 -9.34 -2.39
N SER A 13 -15.34 -8.79 -2.05
CA SER A 13 -14.37 -9.53 -1.25
C SER A 13 -13.50 -8.58 -0.44
N PRO A 14 -13.13 -8.98 0.79
CA PRO A 14 -12.27 -8.17 1.62
C PRO A 14 -10.83 -8.18 1.12
N GLY A 15 -10.11 -7.12 1.47
CA GLY A 15 -8.71 -6.99 1.12
C GLY A 15 -7.94 -6.25 2.19
N ALA A 16 -6.63 -6.21 2.02
CA ALA A 16 -5.75 -5.49 2.92
C ALA A 16 -4.59 -4.89 2.15
N GLY A 17 -4.08 -3.78 2.65
CA GLY A 17 -2.94 -3.10 2.06
C GLY A 17 -2.17 -2.34 3.12
N VAL A 18 -1.09 -1.72 2.70
CA VAL A 18 -0.22 -0.98 3.61
C VAL A 18 0.28 0.30 2.96
N VAL A 19 0.20 1.40 3.71
CA VAL A 19 0.90 2.64 3.34
C VAL A 19 2.33 2.46 3.86
N VAL A 20 3.28 2.31 2.94
CA VAL A 20 4.68 2.10 3.29
C VAL A 20 5.36 3.46 3.32
N VAL A 21 5.99 3.78 4.44
CA VAL A 21 6.59 5.10 4.63
C VAL A 21 8.09 4.97 4.87
N LYS A 22 8.82 6.03 4.49
CA LYS A 22 10.26 6.08 4.65
C LYS A 22 10.68 7.51 4.85
N LYS A 23 11.59 7.75 5.78
CA LYS A 23 12.10 9.09 6.03
C LYS A 23 13.30 9.33 5.12
N ILE A 24 13.18 10.29 4.21
CA ILE A 24 14.22 10.64 3.25
C ILE A 24 14.58 12.10 3.47
N ASP A 25 15.86 12.36 3.79
CA ASP A 25 16.35 13.71 4.10
C ASP A 25 15.49 14.41 5.15
N GLY A 26 15.10 13.66 6.20
CA GLY A 26 14.31 14.20 7.30
C GLY A 26 12.83 14.38 7.02
N VAL A 27 12.35 13.99 5.84
CA VAL A 27 10.95 14.15 5.44
C VAL A 27 10.33 12.78 5.18
N TRP A 28 9.14 12.54 5.74
CA TRP A 28 8.42 11.29 5.50
C TRP A 28 7.88 11.26 4.08
N HIS A 29 8.12 10.12 3.41
CA HIS A 29 7.64 9.84 2.06
C HIS A 29 6.81 8.56 2.10
N THR A 30 5.98 8.38 1.10
CA THR A 30 5.20 7.15 0.95
C THR A 30 5.54 6.48 -0.37
N PHE A 31 5.62 5.15 -0.34
CA PHE A 31 5.82 4.37 -1.55
C PHE A 31 4.56 4.46 -2.42
N ALA A 32 4.74 4.81 -3.68
CA ALA A 32 3.64 5.05 -4.60
C ALA A 32 3.87 4.31 -5.90
N MET A 33 2.86 3.60 -6.36
CA MET A 33 2.92 2.83 -7.60
C MET A 33 1.94 3.45 -8.61
N TRP A 34 2.47 3.89 -9.74
CA TRP A 34 1.65 4.52 -10.77
C TRP A 34 0.83 3.46 -11.51
N ALA A 35 -0.47 3.65 -11.53
CA ALA A 35 -1.40 2.72 -12.15
C ALA A 35 -2.27 3.44 -13.17
N ARG A 36 -1.64 4.04 -14.18
CA ARG A 36 -2.29 4.66 -15.33
C ARG A 36 -2.98 6.00 -15.07
N ASP A 37 -3.82 6.11 -14.04
CA ASP A 37 -4.59 7.32 -13.75
C ASP A 37 -4.51 7.76 -12.30
N GLY A 38 -3.65 7.14 -11.52
CA GLY A 38 -3.44 7.52 -10.13
C GLY A 38 -2.38 6.68 -9.48
N TYR A 39 -1.89 7.14 -8.31
CA TYR A 39 -0.96 6.35 -7.52
C TYR A 39 -1.72 5.42 -6.59
N ASP A 40 -1.17 4.23 -6.47
CA ASP A 40 -1.72 3.12 -5.68
C ASP A 40 -0.75 2.73 -4.57
N ILE A 41 -1.24 1.93 -3.64
CA ILE A 41 -0.45 1.33 -2.56
C ILE A 41 -0.44 -0.19 -2.74
N PRO A 42 0.52 -0.90 -2.14
CA PRO A 42 0.48 -2.35 -2.15
C PRO A 42 -0.77 -2.86 -1.43
N LYS A 43 -1.54 -3.69 -2.10
CA LYS A 43 -2.79 -4.24 -1.54
C LYS A 43 -3.27 -5.41 -2.36
N GLY A 44 -4.12 -6.22 -1.77
CA GLY A 44 -4.72 -7.35 -2.48
C GLY A 44 -5.80 -8.02 -1.67
N HIS A 45 -6.35 -9.08 -2.24
CA HIS A 45 -7.45 -9.83 -1.64
C HIS A 45 -7.00 -10.65 -0.46
N LEU A 46 -7.87 -10.71 0.57
CA LEU A 46 -7.68 -11.60 1.70
C LEU A 46 -7.78 -13.05 1.20
N GLU A 47 -6.80 -13.87 1.57
CA GLU A 47 -6.83 -15.29 1.26
C GLU A 47 -7.34 -16.09 2.47
N ASP A 48 -7.88 -17.28 2.20
CA ASP A 48 -8.42 -18.13 3.25
C ASP A 48 -7.34 -18.46 4.28
N GLY A 49 -7.68 -18.23 5.54
CA GLY A 49 -6.77 -18.51 6.65
C GLY A 49 -5.85 -17.36 7.02
N ASP A 50 -5.77 -16.30 6.21
CA ASP A 50 -4.94 -15.15 6.53
C ASP A 50 -5.69 -14.13 7.39
N THR A 51 -4.93 -13.47 8.25
CA THR A 51 -5.42 -12.24 8.87
C THR A 51 -5.25 -11.08 7.88
N TYR A 52 -5.90 -9.96 8.13
CA TYR A 52 -5.73 -8.77 7.30
C TYR A 52 -4.27 -8.30 7.32
N LEU A 53 -3.61 -8.35 8.48
CA LEU A 53 -2.21 -7.97 8.59
C LEU A 53 -1.31 -8.87 7.76
N GLU A 54 -1.51 -10.19 7.83
CA GLU A 54 -0.75 -11.14 7.02
C GLU A 54 -0.92 -10.89 5.53
N THR A 55 -2.16 -10.58 5.12
CA THR A 55 -2.45 -10.25 3.73
C THR A 55 -1.71 -8.98 3.29
N ALA A 56 -1.74 -7.94 4.11
CA ALA A 56 -1.05 -6.69 3.79
C ALA A 56 0.46 -6.92 3.62
N ILE A 57 1.06 -7.68 4.51
CA ILE A 57 2.49 -8.00 4.46
C ILE A 57 2.82 -8.79 3.20
N ARG A 58 2.04 -9.82 2.89
CA ARG A 58 2.24 -10.66 1.72
C ARG A 58 2.10 -9.86 0.42
N GLU A 59 1.04 -9.07 0.30
CA GLU A 59 0.80 -8.27 -0.90
C GLU A 59 1.89 -7.23 -1.11
N CYS A 60 2.41 -6.66 -0.03
CA CYS A 60 3.52 -5.71 -0.12
C CYS A 60 4.75 -6.37 -0.72
N GLU A 61 5.12 -7.55 -0.24
CA GLU A 61 6.27 -8.27 -0.79
C GLU A 61 6.04 -8.68 -2.24
N GLU A 62 4.84 -9.17 -2.56
CA GLU A 62 4.52 -9.60 -3.91
C GLU A 62 4.53 -8.46 -4.92
N GLU A 63 4.03 -7.28 -4.54
CA GLU A 63 3.88 -6.17 -5.47
C GLU A 63 5.10 -5.28 -5.59
N CYS A 64 5.88 -5.14 -4.52
CA CYS A 64 7.03 -4.22 -4.54
C CYS A 64 8.30 -4.74 -3.89
N GLY A 65 8.31 -5.99 -3.46
CA GLY A 65 9.52 -6.62 -2.92
C GLY A 65 9.92 -6.16 -1.52
N ILE A 66 9.14 -5.28 -0.90
CA ILE A 66 9.47 -4.80 0.44
C ILE A 66 9.03 -5.83 1.47
N ASN A 67 9.99 -6.32 2.28
CA ASN A 67 9.74 -7.36 3.26
C ASN A 67 10.34 -7.06 4.64
N ASP A 68 10.76 -5.82 4.88
CA ASP A 68 11.30 -5.39 6.16
C ASP A 68 10.34 -4.46 6.92
N LEU A 69 9.04 -4.60 6.69
CA LEU A 69 8.05 -3.69 7.28
C LEU A 69 8.18 -3.60 8.79
N ASN A 70 8.27 -2.36 9.29
CA ASN A 70 8.32 -2.07 10.71
C ASN A 70 7.03 -1.32 11.11
N PHE A 71 6.21 -1.98 11.91
CA PHE A 71 4.94 -1.43 12.37
C PHE A 71 5.15 -0.62 13.65
N GLN A 72 6.00 0.39 13.56
CA GLN A 72 6.43 1.17 14.72
C GLN A 72 5.31 2.00 15.36
N TRP A 73 4.21 2.23 14.64
CA TRP A 73 3.04 2.93 15.18
C TRP A 73 1.91 1.97 15.55
N GLY A 74 2.19 0.65 15.53
CA GLY A 74 1.22 -0.37 15.87
C GLY A 74 0.63 -1.03 14.64
N THR A 75 -0.23 -2.00 14.88
CA THR A 75 -0.88 -2.81 13.85
C THR A 75 -2.37 -2.51 13.69
N GLY A 76 -2.79 -1.32 14.09
CA GLY A 76 -4.13 -0.86 13.80
C GLY A 76 -4.29 -0.54 12.33
N SER A 77 -5.52 -0.51 11.86
CA SER A 77 -5.81 -0.22 10.46
C SER A 77 -6.97 0.75 10.33
N ILE A 78 -7.00 1.44 9.20
CA ILE A 78 -8.19 2.18 8.80
C ILE A 78 -8.96 1.31 7.81
N LYS A 79 -10.27 1.32 7.88
CA LYS A 79 -11.11 0.51 7.01
C LYS A 79 -11.74 1.41 5.94
N LEU A 80 -11.45 1.09 4.68
CA LEU A 80 -12.03 1.77 3.52
C LEU A 80 -12.91 0.75 2.81
N ASP A 81 -14.21 0.78 3.09
CA ASP A 81 -15.14 -0.26 2.67
C ASP A 81 -14.61 -1.63 3.19
N ASN A 82 -14.29 -2.58 2.32
CA ASN A 82 -13.75 -3.87 2.73
C ASN A 82 -12.22 -3.94 2.69
N LEU A 83 -11.55 -2.81 2.48
CA LEU A 83 -10.09 -2.75 2.47
C LEU A 83 -9.57 -2.26 3.81
N HIS A 84 -8.74 -3.08 4.46
CA HIS A 84 -8.06 -2.71 5.70
C HIS A 84 -6.66 -2.22 5.35
N VAL A 85 -6.34 -0.97 5.70
CA VAL A 85 -5.05 -0.37 5.36
C VAL A 85 -4.24 -0.14 6.63
N PHE A 86 -3.03 -0.69 6.65
CA PHE A 86 -2.06 -0.54 7.72
C PHE A 86 -1.02 0.50 7.35
N VAL A 87 -0.18 0.89 8.29
CA VAL A 87 0.96 1.78 8.04
C VAL A 87 2.23 1.16 8.63
N ALA A 88 3.31 1.16 7.86
CA ALA A 88 4.59 0.62 8.31
C ALA A 88 5.72 1.35 7.61
N SER A 89 6.88 1.40 8.27
CA SER A 89 8.07 1.99 7.68
C SER A 89 8.97 0.92 7.08
N THR A 90 9.88 1.34 6.20
CA THR A 90 10.85 0.46 5.56
C THR A 90 12.18 1.18 5.42
N GLU A 91 13.27 0.41 5.34
CA GLU A 91 14.58 0.92 4.94
C GLU A 91 14.90 0.51 3.50
N GLN A 92 14.04 -0.29 2.87
CA GLN A 92 14.24 -0.77 1.49
C GLN A 92 13.75 0.27 0.48
N GLU A 93 14.25 0.13 -0.77
CA GLU A 93 13.82 1.04 -1.84
C GLU A 93 12.51 0.61 -2.50
N GLY A 94 12.29 -0.68 -2.60
CA GLY A 94 11.12 -1.19 -3.31
C GLY A 94 11.28 -1.09 -4.82
N GLN A 95 10.43 -1.80 -5.52
CA GLN A 95 10.38 -1.80 -7.00
C GLN A 95 9.03 -2.37 -7.42
N ILE A 96 8.64 -2.14 -8.68
CA ILE A 96 7.46 -2.84 -9.17
C ILE A 96 7.86 -4.28 -9.52
N VAL A 97 6.98 -5.22 -9.16
CA VAL A 97 7.20 -6.66 -9.36
C VAL A 97 6.01 -7.20 -10.14
N PRO A 98 6.24 -8.05 -11.15
CA PRO A 98 5.09 -8.62 -11.87
C PRO A 98 4.29 -9.56 -10.97
N ASN A 99 3.00 -9.67 -11.25
CA ASN A 99 2.12 -10.58 -10.53
C ASN A 99 2.69 -12.00 -10.63
N PRO A 100 2.90 -12.71 -9.50
CA PRO A 100 3.53 -14.03 -9.54
C PRO A 100 2.70 -15.09 -10.25
N HIS A 101 1.41 -14.88 -10.41
CA HIS A 101 0.53 -15.85 -11.07
C HIS A 101 0.39 -15.60 -12.58
N THR A 102 0.51 -14.36 -13.02
CA THR A 102 0.29 -14.01 -14.43
C THR A 102 1.54 -13.52 -15.14
N GLY A 103 2.56 -13.10 -14.40
CA GLY A 103 3.76 -12.49 -14.97
C GLY A 103 3.55 -11.08 -15.51
N ILE A 104 2.36 -10.50 -15.28
CA ILE A 104 2.00 -9.19 -15.80
C ILE A 104 2.21 -8.14 -14.71
N TYR A 105 2.78 -6.99 -15.10
CA TYR A 105 2.92 -5.85 -14.20
C TYR A 105 1.57 -5.15 -14.06
N GLU A 106 1.12 -4.98 -12.81
CA GLU A 106 -0.14 -4.27 -12.52
C GLU A 106 0.08 -2.76 -12.40
N HIS A 107 1.34 -2.34 -12.26
CA HIS A 107 1.72 -0.94 -12.15
C HIS A 107 2.84 -0.65 -13.14
N GLU A 108 2.95 0.61 -13.56
CA GLU A 108 3.91 1.01 -14.60
C GLU A 108 5.26 1.42 -14.03
N ARG A 109 5.27 2.03 -12.85
CA ARG A 109 6.49 2.49 -12.18
C ARG A 109 6.21 2.74 -10.70
N CYS A 110 7.25 2.94 -9.93
CA CYS A 110 7.09 3.31 -8.52
C CYS A 110 7.98 4.50 -8.18
N GLU A 111 7.59 5.22 -7.13
CA GLU A 111 8.30 6.40 -6.66
C GLU A 111 8.08 6.55 -5.16
N TRP A 112 8.98 7.29 -4.52
CA TRP A 112 8.78 7.76 -3.16
C TRP A 112 8.29 9.19 -3.23
N LEU A 113 7.03 9.41 -2.84
CA LEU A 113 6.41 10.73 -2.89
C LEU A 113 6.26 11.31 -1.49
N THR A 114 6.35 12.64 -1.38
CA THR A 114 5.96 13.30 -0.14
C THR A 114 4.49 13.03 0.12
N PHE A 115 4.07 13.09 1.38
CA PHE A 115 2.66 12.89 1.72
C PHE A 115 1.78 13.92 1.03
N GLU A 116 2.27 15.15 0.90
CA GLU A 116 1.53 16.19 0.21
C GLU A 116 1.21 15.81 -1.24
N LYS A 117 2.21 15.31 -1.97
CA LYS A 117 2.02 14.85 -3.35
C LYS A 117 1.12 13.63 -3.41
N MET A 118 1.32 12.69 -2.48
CA MET A 118 0.51 11.47 -2.47
C MET A 118 -0.96 11.78 -2.20
N LYS A 119 -1.25 12.70 -1.28
CA LYS A 119 -2.62 13.13 -1.00
C LYS A 119 -3.32 13.66 -2.24
N TYR A 120 -2.55 14.31 -3.12
CA TYR A 120 -3.08 14.95 -4.31
C TYR A 120 -3.24 13.99 -5.49
N HIS A 121 -2.33 13.03 -5.61
CA HIS A 121 -2.23 12.19 -6.81
C HIS A 121 -2.63 10.73 -6.60
N ALA A 122 -2.86 10.29 -5.37
CA ALA A 122 -3.34 8.93 -5.13
C ALA A 122 -4.77 8.76 -5.63
N TYR A 123 -5.17 7.53 -5.88
CA TYR A 123 -6.57 7.23 -6.10
C TYR A 123 -7.40 7.85 -4.98
N LYS A 124 -8.50 8.49 -5.36
CA LYS A 124 -9.30 9.25 -4.39
C LYS A 124 -9.79 8.42 -3.22
N TYR A 125 -10.14 7.17 -3.45
CA TYR A 125 -10.61 6.32 -2.35
C TYR A 125 -9.52 5.99 -1.34
N LEU A 126 -8.24 6.11 -1.71
CA LEU A 126 -7.12 5.87 -0.81
C LEU A 126 -6.73 7.10 0.02
N VAL A 127 -7.17 8.27 -0.38
CA VAL A 127 -6.74 9.52 0.25
C VAL A 127 -6.99 9.54 1.76
N PRO A 128 -8.15 9.07 2.28
CA PRO A 128 -8.33 9.01 3.75
C PRO A 128 -7.26 8.18 4.46
N ALA A 129 -6.80 7.10 3.83
CA ALA A 129 -5.75 6.26 4.40
C ALA A 129 -4.40 6.98 4.38
N ILE A 130 -4.12 7.76 3.34
CA ILE A 130 -2.89 8.54 3.27
C ILE A 130 -2.85 9.59 4.37
N TRP A 131 -3.95 10.31 4.59
CA TRP A 131 -4.05 11.27 5.69
C TRP A 131 -3.87 10.58 7.05
N TRP A 132 -4.55 9.46 7.23
CA TRP A 132 -4.48 8.68 8.48
C TRP A 132 -3.06 8.18 8.77
N ALA A 133 -2.32 7.77 7.73
CA ALA A 133 -1.01 7.14 7.87
C ALA A 133 0.14 8.14 8.06
N GLU A 134 -0.10 9.41 7.82
CA GLU A 134 0.99 10.40 7.85
C GLU A 134 1.58 10.53 9.26
N PRO A 135 2.90 10.24 9.43
CA PRO A 135 3.53 10.42 10.74
C PRO A 135 3.59 11.89 11.12
N THR A 136 3.55 12.14 12.43
CA THR A 136 3.73 13.50 12.92
C THR A 136 5.19 13.92 12.77
N LYS A 137 5.46 15.22 12.88
CA LYS A 137 6.83 15.74 12.73
C LYS A 137 7.79 15.21 13.78
N SER A 138 7.26 14.79 14.94
CA SER A 138 8.10 14.29 16.04
C SER A 138 8.44 12.80 15.91
N GLU A 139 7.94 12.14 14.93
CA GLU A 139 8.13 10.69 14.73
C GLU A 139 9.19 10.33 13.71
#